data_b2e461b34caa84979343bea44dd5b57a
#
_entry.id   b2e461b34caa84979343bea44dd5b57a
#
_cell.length_a   1.000
_cell.length_b   1.000
_cell.length_c   1.000
_cell.angle_alpha   90.00
_cell.angle_beta   90.00
_cell.angle_gamma   90.00
#
_symmetry.space_group_name_H-M   'P 1'
#
loop_
_entity.id
_entity.type
_entity.pdbx_description
1 polymer ?
#
loop_
_entity_poly.entity_id
_entity_poly.type
_entity_poly.pdbx_seq_one_letter_code
_entity_poly.pdbx_strand_id
1 'polypeptide(L)'
;MSNQTLQRSPAKRRARAKSASRAGTFGRQTARLEGRRDGKPLIFGWGAHLTRAQKARIQSRAAYVFGGLVLVAIVGVFIFGLIQQNILIPNQTIVNIDGSHISQDQYRRFLAYSAQTTWNRIQSELKQQGQLLPKVQAGDKSATDQNTLLTTQIQTDESNYQQAQITQTTITQLIEDQLIRQHEKQYPGAKIEPSAQDISTRVNAFKAAFPSGETYANFLQKDNLTDADVRAAVSVQARRDNMQTYLASLLVTPTRQVHLRLIQTNDKTSAKAIYAELLKDSSDANWSKLAKQKSLDVNGKNVGGDQGWVPPGTGDYLIGKWAYASGRTVNDMTVIAPDANGTYDVVQVLGFDPSRVVAATTLSAAKSNALSHWLGGERGDPNNHVTSPDQNMLTDTRNMPVTPDLNATLPNENPTPPTTGGP
;
A
#
# COMPACT_ATOMS: atom_id res chain seq x y z
N MET A 1 54.30 27.95 4.11
CA MET A 1 54.76 28.70 5.29
C MET A 1 54.40 27.85 6.48
N SER A 2 55.30 27.32 6.97
CA SER A 2 56.23 27.23 8.12
C SER A 2 55.85 26.03 8.94
N ASN A 3 56.60 24.92 8.94
CA ASN A 3 57.82 24.64 9.71
C ASN A 3 57.60 24.84 11.23
N GLN A 4 57.90 23.91 12.11
CA GLN A 4 59.19 23.31 12.49
C GLN A 4 58.93 22.18 13.50
N THR A 5 59.55 21.05 13.34
CA THR A 5 60.86 20.54 13.78
C THR A 5 60.93 20.11 15.26
N LEU A 6 61.17 18.83 15.41
CA LEU A 6 62.32 18.17 16.02
C LEU A 6 62.70 18.59 17.44
N GLN A 7 62.81 17.63 18.37
CA GLN A 7 64.09 17.38 19.04
C GLN A 7 64.20 16.02 19.70
N ARG A 8 65.36 15.42 19.44
CA ARG A 8 65.89 14.13 19.97
C ARG A 8 66.66 14.30 21.26
N SER A 9 66.66 13.19 22.04
CA SER A 9 67.83 12.59 22.71
C SER A 9 68.27 13.13 24.08
N PRO A 10 69.09 12.46 24.89
CA PRO A 10 69.72 11.15 24.71
C PRO A 10 69.82 10.26 25.95
N ALA A 11 70.43 9.11 25.72
CA ALA A 11 70.77 8.04 26.64
C ALA A 11 71.78 8.44 27.75
N LYS A 12 71.71 7.71 28.90
CA LYS A 12 72.90 7.51 29.78
C LYS A 12 73.01 6.07 30.21
N ARG A 13 74.12 5.48 29.78
CA ARG A 13 74.73 4.24 30.32
C ARG A 13 75.37 4.52 31.66
N ARG A 14 75.42 3.50 32.53
CA ARG A 14 76.50 3.06 33.42
C ARG A 14 75.91 2.17 34.50
N ALA A 15 76.50 1.14 35.05
CA ALA A 15 77.78 0.41 34.89
C ALA A 15 77.64 -0.85 35.73
N ARG A 16 78.40 -1.80 35.29
CA ARG A 16 78.71 -3.05 35.96
C ARG A 16 79.03 -2.95 37.47
N ALA A 17 78.62 -3.97 38.27
CA ALA A 17 79.39 -4.51 39.37
C ALA A 17 79.21 -6.03 39.41
N LYS A 18 80.34 -6.72 39.30
CA LYS A 18 80.53 -8.18 39.57
C LYS A 18 80.69 -8.39 41.07
N SER A 19 80.13 -9.46 41.64
CA SER A 19 80.74 -10.27 42.66
C SER A 19 79.99 -11.59 42.79
N ALA A 20 80.59 -12.59 42.46
CA ALA A 20 81.18 -13.72 43.05
C ALA A 20 80.25 -14.69 43.85
N SER A 21 80.11 -15.84 43.19
CA SER A 21 80.01 -17.21 43.71
C SER A 21 79.63 -17.48 45.18
N ARG A 22 78.53 -18.20 45.31
CA ARG A 22 78.44 -19.30 46.25
C ARG A 22 77.64 -20.44 45.66
N ALA A 23 78.30 -21.53 45.41
CA ALA A 23 77.69 -22.81 45.14
C ALA A 23 76.99 -23.30 46.43
N GLY A 24 75.73 -23.49 46.38
CA GLY A 24 74.89 -24.03 47.43
C GLY A 24 73.83 -24.88 46.84
N THR A 25 74.06 -26.16 46.82
CA THR A 25 73.10 -27.29 46.77
C THR A 25 71.66 -26.95 46.41
N PHE A 26 71.34 -26.99 45.16
CA PHE A 26 69.98 -27.14 44.73
C PHE A 26 69.54 -28.60 44.74
N GLY A 27 69.21 -29.06 45.93
CA GLY A 27 68.56 -30.33 46.17
C GLY A 27 67.07 -30.15 46.11
N ARG A 28 66.43 -30.78 45.12
CA ARG A 28 65.08 -31.35 45.17
C ARG A 28 64.00 -30.53 45.93
N GLN A 29 63.54 -29.43 45.38
CA GLN A 29 62.28 -28.80 45.82
C GLN A 29 61.23 -28.55 44.73
N THR A 30 61.48 -28.97 43.52
CA THR A 30 60.52 -28.75 42.44
C THR A 30 59.35 -29.76 42.33
N ALA A 31 59.49 -30.90 43.02
CA ALA A 31 58.45 -31.94 42.96
C ALA A 31 57.28 -31.78 43.96
N ARG A 32 57.35 -30.78 44.85
CA ARG A 32 56.32 -30.60 45.92
C ARG A 32 55.35 -29.46 45.68
N LEU A 33 55.46 -28.73 44.59
CA LEU A 33 54.58 -27.54 44.31
C LEU A 33 53.27 -27.88 43.59
N GLU A 34 53.17 -29.06 42.97
CA GLU A 34 51.95 -29.43 42.27
C GLU A 34 50.75 -29.81 43.15
N GLY A 35 51.02 -30.15 44.45
CA GLY A 35 49.98 -30.55 45.37
C GLY A 35 49.52 -29.48 46.36
N ARG A 36 50.13 -28.28 46.37
CA ARG A 36 49.78 -27.25 47.34
C ARG A 36 48.46 -26.58 47.02
N ARG A 37 47.50 -26.76 47.89
CA ARG A 37 46.25 -26.02 47.87
C ARG A 37 46.53 -24.54 48.07
N ASP A 38 46.16 -23.67 47.21
CA ASP A 38 46.40 -22.23 47.26
C ASP A 38 45.39 -21.47 48.13
N GLY A 39 44.40 -22.15 48.67
CA GLY A 39 43.38 -21.59 49.55
C GLY A 39 42.47 -20.56 48.91
N LYS A 40 42.79 -20.10 47.71
CA LYS A 40 41.92 -19.13 46.93
C LYS A 40 40.82 -19.86 46.24
N PRO A 41 39.55 -19.47 46.42
CA PRO A 41 38.46 -20.09 45.72
C PRO A 41 38.46 -19.68 44.23
N LEU A 42 37.85 -20.49 43.39
CA LEU A 42 37.38 -20.10 42.06
C LEU A 42 36.18 -19.16 42.21
N ILE A 43 35.50 -18.85 41.20
CA ILE A 43 34.30 -17.97 41.19
C ILE A 43 33.28 -18.49 42.23
N PHE A 44 32.65 -17.59 42.99
CA PHE A 44 31.61 -17.87 44.00
C PHE A 44 32.04 -18.80 45.18
N GLY A 45 33.28 -18.76 45.59
CA GLY A 45 33.73 -19.53 46.76
C GLY A 45 34.00 -21.03 46.53
N TRP A 46 33.77 -21.50 45.29
CA TRP A 46 33.94 -22.92 44.92
C TRP A 46 35.40 -23.29 44.68
N GLY A 47 35.79 -24.51 45.02
CA GLY A 47 37.06 -25.07 44.61
C GLY A 47 38.28 -24.73 45.50
N ALA A 48 38.11 -24.18 46.73
CA ALA A 48 39.21 -23.91 47.65
C ALA A 48 40.05 -25.14 47.94
N HIS A 49 39.52 -26.35 47.87
CA HIS A 49 40.14 -27.62 48.07
C HIS A 49 40.96 -28.19 46.93
N LEU A 50 40.86 -27.53 45.72
CA LEU A 50 41.51 -28.00 44.50
C LEU A 50 42.95 -27.52 44.37
N THR A 51 43.79 -28.30 43.71
CA THR A 51 45.18 -27.92 43.40
C THR A 51 45.22 -26.86 42.32
N ARG A 52 46.33 -26.10 42.21
CA ARG A 52 46.49 -25.06 41.19
C ARG A 52 46.30 -25.59 39.75
N ALA A 53 46.83 -26.79 39.48
CA ALA A 53 46.67 -27.43 38.14
C ALA A 53 45.21 -27.79 37.81
N GLN A 54 44.45 -28.27 38.83
CA GLN A 54 43.01 -28.56 38.66
C GLN A 54 42.21 -27.29 38.48
N LYS A 55 42.49 -26.21 39.21
CA LYS A 55 41.85 -24.91 39.05
C LYS A 55 42.08 -24.34 37.63
N ALA A 56 43.34 -24.39 37.15
CA ALA A 56 43.68 -23.94 35.82
C ALA A 56 42.91 -24.70 34.72
N ARG A 57 42.78 -26.04 34.86
CA ARG A 57 41.98 -26.87 33.92
C ARG A 57 40.49 -26.55 33.99
N ILE A 58 39.95 -26.29 35.17
CA ILE A 58 38.54 -25.92 35.32
C ILE A 58 38.31 -24.51 34.74
N GLN A 59 39.20 -23.56 35.02
CA GLN A 59 39.10 -22.21 34.46
C GLN A 59 39.21 -22.19 32.95
N SER A 60 40.13 -22.96 32.34
CA SER A 60 40.23 -23.07 30.90
C SER A 60 38.96 -23.69 30.29
N ARG A 61 38.45 -24.79 30.89
CA ARG A 61 37.17 -25.38 30.42
C ARG A 61 36.01 -24.43 30.58
N ALA A 62 35.90 -23.72 31.70
CA ALA A 62 34.87 -22.72 31.93
C ALA A 62 34.99 -21.55 30.92
N ALA A 63 36.21 -21.11 30.61
CA ALA A 63 36.44 -20.09 29.57
C ALA A 63 36.00 -20.57 28.17
N TYR A 64 36.30 -21.82 27.80
CA TYR A 64 35.83 -22.39 26.52
C TYR A 64 34.30 -22.55 26.47
N VAL A 65 33.69 -23.03 27.58
CA VAL A 65 32.22 -23.12 27.65
C VAL A 65 31.58 -21.74 27.58
N PHE A 66 32.12 -20.77 28.33
CA PHE A 66 31.62 -19.40 28.28
C PHE A 66 31.81 -18.76 26.89
N GLY A 67 33.00 -18.92 26.28
CA GLY A 67 33.25 -18.48 24.90
C GLY A 67 32.33 -19.15 23.91
N GLY A 68 32.06 -20.44 24.05
CA GLY A 68 31.10 -21.17 23.25
C GLY A 68 29.67 -20.64 23.41
N LEU A 69 29.23 -20.35 24.64
CA LEU A 69 27.91 -19.77 24.90
C LEU A 69 27.77 -18.36 24.29
N VAL A 70 28.79 -17.53 24.38
CA VAL A 70 28.82 -16.20 23.78
C VAL A 70 28.73 -16.32 22.25
N LEU A 71 29.47 -17.24 21.65
CA LEU A 71 29.42 -17.46 20.20
C LEU A 71 28.04 -17.96 19.76
N VAL A 72 27.42 -18.88 20.50
CA VAL A 72 26.03 -19.34 20.24
C VAL A 72 25.05 -18.19 20.38
N ALA A 73 25.21 -17.31 21.37
CA ALA A 73 24.36 -16.14 21.55
C ALA A 73 24.50 -15.17 20.35
N ILE A 74 25.72 -14.89 19.90
CA ILE A 74 25.96 -14.03 18.71
C ILE A 74 25.34 -14.64 17.48
N VAL A 75 25.59 -15.92 17.22
CA VAL A 75 24.97 -16.63 16.06
C VAL A 75 23.44 -16.63 16.18
N GLY A 76 22.90 -16.83 17.39
CA GLY A 76 21.47 -16.77 17.65
C GLY A 76 20.85 -15.40 17.33
N VAL A 77 21.54 -14.30 17.71
CA VAL A 77 21.10 -12.94 17.37
C VAL A 77 21.14 -12.70 15.85
N PHE A 78 22.18 -13.18 15.16
CA PHE A 78 22.25 -13.08 13.69
C PHE A 78 21.14 -13.87 13.00
N ILE A 79 20.90 -15.13 13.42
CA ILE A 79 19.82 -15.95 12.88
C ILE A 79 18.47 -15.30 13.17
N PHE A 80 18.24 -14.81 14.39
CA PHE A 80 17.01 -14.13 14.76
C PHE A 80 16.80 -12.86 13.89
N GLY A 81 17.87 -12.06 13.69
CA GLY A 81 17.83 -10.90 12.81
C GLY A 81 17.46 -11.27 11.36
N LEU A 82 18.04 -12.35 10.83
CA LEU A 82 17.70 -12.86 9.49
C LEU A 82 16.24 -13.35 9.40
N ILE A 83 15.77 -14.07 10.41
CA ILE A 83 14.37 -14.52 10.49
C ILE A 83 13.43 -13.32 10.58
N GLN A 84 13.76 -12.35 11.41
CA GLN A 84 12.97 -11.13 11.56
C GLN A 84 12.86 -10.37 10.23
N GLN A 85 13.98 -10.13 9.55
CA GLN A 85 14.01 -9.36 8.30
C GLN A 85 13.39 -10.10 7.10
N ASN A 86 13.61 -11.42 6.98
CA ASN A 86 13.21 -12.15 5.78
C ASN A 86 11.89 -12.91 5.92
N ILE A 87 11.38 -13.10 7.14
CA ILE A 87 10.17 -13.90 7.38
C ILE A 87 9.13 -13.09 8.16
N LEU A 88 9.48 -12.55 9.33
CA LEU A 88 8.48 -11.92 10.20
C LEU A 88 7.99 -10.59 9.65
N ILE A 89 8.89 -9.71 9.26
CA ILE A 89 8.53 -8.38 8.73
C ILE A 89 7.75 -8.48 7.41
N PRO A 90 8.20 -9.24 6.39
CA PRO A 90 7.45 -9.36 5.13
C PRO A 90 6.04 -9.93 5.28
N ASN A 91 5.81 -10.79 6.29
CA ASN A 91 4.51 -11.38 6.56
C ASN A 91 3.62 -10.57 7.50
N GLN A 92 4.06 -9.40 7.96
CA GLN A 92 3.20 -8.52 8.76
C GLN A 92 1.97 -8.09 7.97
N THR A 93 0.82 -8.11 8.62
CA THR A 93 -0.46 -7.72 8.02
C THR A 93 -0.60 -6.20 8.01
N ILE A 94 -0.81 -5.61 6.84
CA ILE A 94 -1.13 -4.19 6.68
C ILE A 94 -2.64 -3.96 6.79
N VAL A 95 -3.44 -4.85 6.19
CA VAL A 95 -4.90 -4.78 6.16
C VAL A 95 -5.48 -6.18 6.32
N ASN A 96 -6.57 -6.29 7.07
CA ASN A 96 -7.39 -7.51 7.13
C ASN A 96 -8.75 -7.22 6.48
N ILE A 97 -9.22 -8.14 5.64
CA ILE A 97 -10.50 -8.08 4.94
C ILE A 97 -11.19 -9.43 5.14
N ASP A 98 -12.18 -9.50 6.03
CA ASP A 98 -12.93 -10.72 6.35
C ASP A 98 -12.06 -11.96 6.61
N GLY A 99 -10.98 -11.79 7.37
CA GLY A 99 -10.02 -12.86 7.68
C GLY A 99 -8.95 -13.10 6.64
N SER A 100 -9.06 -12.53 5.45
CA SER A 100 -7.96 -12.47 4.47
C SER A 100 -7.07 -11.27 4.77
N HIS A 101 -5.75 -11.41 4.61
CA HIS A 101 -4.82 -10.34 4.95
C HIS A 101 -3.93 -9.96 3.76
N ILE A 102 -3.62 -8.67 3.67
CA ILE A 102 -2.62 -8.13 2.76
C ILE A 102 -1.33 -7.99 3.54
N SER A 103 -0.28 -8.70 3.13
CA SER A 103 1.03 -8.66 3.78
C SER A 103 1.87 -7.47 3.30
N GLN A 104 2.86 -7.10 4.13
CA GLN A 104 3.82 -6.06 3.80
C GLN A 104 4.61 -6.38 2.51
N ASP A 105 4.98 -7.63 2.31
CA ASP A 105 5.71 -8.06 1.10
C ASP A 105 4.84 -7.96 -0.16
N GLN A 106 3.57 -8.37 -0.08
CA GLN A 106 2.62 -8.22 -1.18
C GLN A 106 2.43 -6.74 -1.56
N TYR A 107 2.29 -5.87 -0.55
CA TYR A 107 2.16 -4.44 -0.75
C TYR A 107 3.42 -3.84 -1.41
N ARG A 108 4.62 -4.14 -0.87
CA ARG A 108 5.90 -3.67 -1.39
C ARG A 108 6.10 -4.02 -2.86
N ARG A 109 5.85 -5.29 -3.22
CA ARG A 109 6.00 -5.77 -4.61
C ARG A 109 5.02 -5.07 -5.55
N PHE A 110 3.79 -4.89 -5.11
CA PHE A 110 2.77 -4.21 -5.92
C PHE A 110 3.04 -2.71 -6.01
N LEU A 111 3.55 -2.08 -4.96
CA LEU A 111 3.97 -0.67 -4.97
C LEU A 111 5.10 -0.43 -5.99
N ALA A 112 6.13 -1.28 -6.00
CA ALA A 112 7.22 -1.16 -6.97
C ALA A 112 6.71 -1.28 -8.41
N TYR A 113 5.82 -2.22 -8.70
CA TYR A 113 5.17 -2.35 -10.01
C TYR A 113 4.34 -1.11 -10.36
N SER A 114 3.53 -0.60 -9.43
CA SER A 114 2.66 0.57 -9.64
C SER A 114 3.48 1.83 -9.89
N ALA A 115 4.56 2.03 -9.12
CA ALA A 115 5.48 3.14 -9.30
C ALA A 115 6.15 3.10 -10.68
N GLN A 116 6.70 1.95 -11.08
CA GLN A 116 7.33 1.79 -12.39
C GLN A 116 6.33 1.98 -13.54
N THR A 117 5.10 1.50 -13.38
CA THR A 117 4.06 1.70 -14.41
C THR A 117 3.74 3.17 -14.60
N THR A 118 3.55 3.91 -13.51
CA THR A 118 3.27 5.35 -13.55
C THR A 118 4.46 6.12 -14.12
N TRP A 119 5.68 5.79 -13.70
CA TRP A 119 6.91 6.36 -14.24
C TRP A 119 7.03 6.17 -15.75
N ASN A 120 6.86 4.93 -16.23
CA ASN A 120 6.94 4.62 -17.66
C ASN A 120 5.91 5.43 -18.47
N ARG A 121 4.71 5.64 -17.90
CA ARG A 121 3.67 6.46 -18.53
C ARG A 121 4.08 7.93 -18.62
N ILE A 122 4.54 8.53 -17.52
CA ILE A 122 5.03 9.90 -17.50
C ILE A 122 6.16 10.08 -18.54
N GLN A 123 7.13 9.18 -18.59
CA GLN A 123 8.23 9.24 -19.57
C GLN A 123 7.71 9.16 -21.02
N SER A 124 6.72 8.32 -21.27
CA SER A 124 6.07 8.22 -22.60
C SER A 124 5.34 9.50 -22.97
N GLU A 125 4.63 10.11 -22.04
CA GLU A 125 3.88 11.35 -22.24
C GLU A 125 4.81 12.55 -22.48
N LEU A 126 5.88 12.67 -21.70
CA LEU A 126 6.92 13.69 -21.91
C LEU A 126 7.58 13.55 -23.31
N LYS A 127 7.84 12.32 -23.75
CA LYS A 127 8.36 12.06 -25.10
C LYS A 127 7.35 12.49 -26.18
N GLN A 128 6.05 12.20 -26.00
CA GLN A 128 5.00 12.65 -26.93
C GLN A 128 4.91 14.17 -26.96
N GLN A 129 4.96 14.82 -25.79
CA GLN A 129 4.98 16.27 -25.67
C GLN A 129 6.16 16.89 -26.44
N GLY A 130 7.36 16.33 -26.28
CA GLY A 130 8.54 16.77 -27.03
C GLY A 130 8.38 16.66 -28.55
N GLN A 131 7.60 15.68 -29.04
CA GLN A 131 7.29 15.53 -30.47
C GLN A 131 6.24 16.55 -30.98
N LEU A 132 5.38 17.04 -30.10
CA LEU A 132 4.35 18.05 -30.44
C LEU A 132 4.93 19.48 -30.46
N LEU A 133 5.91 19.79 -29.61
CA LEU A 133 6.45 21.13 -29.43
C LEU A 133 6.85 21.84 -30.75
N PRO A 134 7.53 21.22 -31.72
CA PRO A 134 7.85 21.90 -32.99
C PRO A 134 6.61 22.30 -33.80
N LYS A 135 5.53 21.51 -33.76
CA LYS A 135 4.27 21.82 -34.44
C LYS A 135 3.51 22.94 -33.72
N VAL A 136 3.53 22.93 -32.38
CA VAL A 136 2.98 24.01 -31.55
C VAL A 136 3.67 25.33 -31.85
N GLN A 137 4.99 25.33 -31.95
CA GLN A 137 5.80 26.51 -32.31
C GLN A 137 5.50 27.00 -33.75
N ALA A 138 5.15 26.08 -34.65
CA ALA A 138 4.72 26.41 -36.01
C ALA A 138 3.26 26.94 -36.08
N GLY A 139 2.57 27.06 -34.97
CA GLY A 139 1.19 27.58 -34.90
C GLY A 139 0.09 26.57 -35.25
N ASP A 140 0.39 25.28 -35.23
CA ASP A 140 -0.61 24.23 -35.47
C ASP A 140 -1.57 24.15 -34.27
N LYS A 141 -2.83 24.53 -34.50
CA LYS A 141 -3.87 24.56 -33.49
C LYS A 141 -4.17 23.16 -32.92
N SER A 142 -4.23 22.14 -33.79
CA SER A 142 -4.47 20.76 -33.33
C SER A 142 -3.37 20.25 -32.43
N ALA A 143 -2.11 20.55 -32.75
CA ALA A 143 -0.96 20.22 -31.90
C ALA A 143 -1.01 21.00 -30.58
N THR A 144 -1.45 22.27 -30.61
CA THR A 144 -1.62 23.08 -29.39
C THR A 144 -2.67 22.50 -28.46
N ASP A 145 -3.84 22.13 -29.00
CA ASP A 145 -4.93 21.52 -28.22
C ASP A 145 -4.46 20.17 -27.61
N GLN A 146 -3.78 19.33 -28.41
CA GLN A 146 -3.22 18.05 -27.95
C GLN A 146 -2.16 18.25 -26.87
N ASN A 147 -1.25 19.24 -27.03
CA ASN A 147 -0.24 19.55 -26.03
C ASN A 147 -0.85 20.01 -24.71
N THR A 148 -1.93 20.78 -24.74
CA THR A 148 -2.65 21.23 -23.54
C THR A 148 -3.25 20.03 -22.79
N LEU A 149 -3.89 19.10 -23.50
CA LEU A 149 -4.46 17.89 -22.90
C LEU A 149 -3.34 17.02 -22.28
N LEU A 150 -2.24 16.85 -23.01
CA LEU A 150 -1.10 16.05 -22.56
C LEU A 150 -0.41 16.66 -21.34
N THR A 151 -0.26 17.99 -21.29
CA THR A 151 0.27 18.70 -20.11
C THR A 151 -0.60 18.44 -18.88
N THR A 152 -1.92 18.51 -19.01
CA THR A 152 -2.85 18.20 -17.91
C THR A 152 -2.73 16.74 -17.47
N GLN A 153 -2.54 15.82 -18.42
CA GLN A 153 -2.36 14.39 -18.12
C GLN A 153 -1.04 14.15 -17.35
N ILE A 154 0.06 14.72 -17.82
CA ILE A 154 1.38 14.65 -17.16
C ILE A 154 1.27 15.16 -15.71
N GLN A 155 0.70 16.35 -15.50
CA GLN A 155 0.53 16.91 -14.15
C GLN A 155 -0.31 16.00 -13.23
N THR A 156 -1.34 15.37 -13.79
CA THR A 156 -2.16 14.40 -13.05
C THR A 156 -1.34 13.17 -12.65
N ASP A 157 -0.56 12.63 -13.59
CA ASP A 157 0.24 11.43 -13.34
C ASP A 157 1.43 11.71 -12.40
N GLU A 158 2.03 12.89 -12.46
CA GLU A 158 3.03 13.34 -11.51
C GLU A 158 2.46 13.51 -10.09
N SER A 159 1.26 14.07 -9.97
CA SER A 159 0.56 14.14 -8.70
C SER A 159 0.28 12.74 -8.14
N ASN A 160 -0.14 11.80 -8.99
CA ASN A 160 -0.40 10.41 -8.62
C ASN A 160 0.89 9.64 -8.27
N TYR A 161 2.03 10.07 -8.82
CA TYR A 161 3.33 9.49 -8.56
C TYR A 161 3.93 9.89 -7.20
N GLN A 162 3.46 10.99 -6.60
CA GLN A 162 3.94 11.41 -5.28
C GLN A 162 3.77 10.30 -4.24
N GLN A 163 4.76 10.11 -3.37
CA GLN A 163 4.81 9.02 -2.39
C GLN A 163 3.50 8.86 -1.61
N ALA A 164 2.95 9.94 -1.08
CA ALA A 164 1.72 9.91 -0.29
C ALA A 164 0.54 9.37 -1.13
N GLN A 165 0.43 9.79 -2.38
CA GLN A 165 -0.68 9.43 -3.26
C GLN A 165 -0.54 8.00 -3.78
N ILE A 166 0.66 7.61 -4.26
CA ILE A 166 0.87 6.29 -4.84
C ILE A 166 0.76 5.17 -3.81
N THR A 167 1.20 5.41 -2.56
CA THR A 167 1.07 4.44 -1.46
C THR A 167 -0.40 4.17 -1.12
N GLN A 168 -1.21 5.23 -1.03
CA GLN A 168 -2.65 5.11 -0.79
C GLN A 168 -3.38 4.45 -1.96
N THR A 169 -3.06 4.81 -3.18
CA THR A 169 -3.63 4.19 -4.37
C THR A 169 -3.29 2.70 -4.45
N THR A 170 -2.04 2.34 -4.16
CA THR A 170 -1.56 0.96 -4.18
C THR A 170 -2.29 0.07 -3.17
N ILE A 171 -2.36 0.50 -1.90
CA ILE A 171 -3.07 -0.31 -0.89
C ILE A 171 -4.57 -0.38 -1.17
N THR A 172 -5.15 0.71 -1.67
CA THR A 172 -6.54 0.75 -2.12
C THR A 172 -6.81 -0.29 -3.20
N GLN A 173 -5.96 -0.39 -4.21
CA GLN A 173 -6.11 -1.37 -5.31
C GLN A 173 -5.97 -2.81 -4.82
N LEU A 174 -5.10 -3.08 -3.84
CA LEU A 174 -5.00 -4.41 -3.24
C LEU A 174 -6.23 -4.79 -2.41
N ILE A 175 -6.80 -3.84 -1.66
CA ILE A 175 -8.08 -4.03 -0.94
C ILE A 175 -9.19 -4.35 -1.94
N GLU A 176 -9.27 -3.59 -3.02
CA GLU A 176 -10.26 -3.78 -4.08
C GLU A 176 -10.11 -5.13 -4.80
N ASP A 177 -8.88 -5.56 -5.10
CA ASP A 177 -8.62 -6.88 -5.66
C ASP A 177 -9.09 -8.00 -4.72
N GLN A 178 -8.86 -7.84 -3.42
CA GLN A 178 -9.32 -8.80 -2.43
C GLN A 178 -10.85 -8.86 -2.34
N LEU A 179 -11.53 -7.71 -2.36
CA LEU A 179 -12.99 -7.65 -2.41
C LEU A 179 -13.55 -8.30 -3.69
N ILE A 180 -12.93 -8.05 -4.85
CA ILE A 180 -13.32 -8.70 -6.11
C ILE A 180 -13.20 -10.22 -5.99
N ARG A 181 -12.10 -10.76 -5.46
CA ARG A 181 -11.88 -12.20 -5.27
C ARG A 181 -12.90 -12.84 -4.32
N GLN A 182 -13.26 -12.14 -3.25
CA GLN A 182 -14.24 -12.65 -2.28
C GLN A 182 -15.65 -12.74 -2.89
N HIS A 183 -16.00 -11.81 -3.78
CA HIS A 183 -17.32 -11.69 -4.35
C HIS A 183 -17.45 -12.29 -5.77
N GLU A 184 -16.36 -12.74 -6.40
CA GLU A 184 -16.41 -13.26 -7.78
C GLU A 184 -17.42 -14.40 -7.98
N LYS A 185 -17.61 -15.26 -6.95
CA LYS A 185 -18.57 -16.36 -6.98
C LYS A 185 -20.02 -15.89 -7.08
N GLN A 186 -20.32 -14.67 -6.74
CA GLN A 186 -21.66 -14.07 -6.86
C GLN A 186 -22.00 -13.71 -8.32
N TYR A 187 -20.99 -13.74 -9.22
CA TYR A 187 -21.11 -13.39 -10.63
C TYR A 187 -20.82 -14.58 -11.55
N PRO A 188 -21.66 -15.64 -11.52
CA PRO A 188 -21.43 -16.82 -12.34
C PRO A 188 -21.46 -16.43 -13.83
N GLY A 189 -20.44 -16.84 -14.57
CA GLY A 189 -20.28 -16.50 -16.00
C GLY A 189 -19.45 -15.24 -16.27
N ALA A 190 -19.12 -14.44 -15.25
CA ALA A 190 -18.13 -13.37 -15.38
C ALA A 190 -16.73 -13.99 -15.49
N LYS A 191 -16.00 -13.62 -16.53
CA LYS A 191 -14.58 -14.01 -16.69
C LYS A 191 -13.70 -13.00 -15.95
N ILE A 192 -13.77 -12.98 -14.62
CA ILE A 192 -13.07 -12.00 -13.79
C ILE A 192 -11.61 -12.39 -13.67
N GLU A 193 -11.28 -13.66 -13.42
CA GLU A 193 -9.90 -14.13 -13.41
C GLU A 193 -9.26 -14.02 -14.81
N PRO A 194 -8.08 -13.33 -14.90
CA PRO A 194 -7.39 -13.17 -16.17
C PRO A 194 -6.80 -14.50 -16.64
N SER A 195 -6.83 -14.73 -17.95
CA SER A 195 -6.16 -15.88 -18.55
C SER A 195 -4.63 -15.75 -18.50
N ALA A 196 -3.91 -16.88 -18.56
CA ALA A 196 -2.45 -16.87 -18.66
C ALA A 196 -1.96 -16.08 -19.90
N GLN A 197 -2.72 -16.11 -21.00
CA GLN A 197 -2.43 -15.37 -22.21
C GLN A 197 -2.59 -13.84 -21.99
N ASP A 198 -3.66 -13.39 -21.33
CA ASP A 198 -3.86 -11.98 -21.00
C ASP A 198 -2.75 -11.46 -20.10
N ILE A 199 -2.42 -12.18 -19.04
CA ILE A 199 -1.29 -11.83 -18.15
C ILE A 199 0.01 -11.73 -18.96
N SER A 200 0.29 -12.69 -19.86
CA SER A 200 1.52 -12.66 -20.65
C SER A 200 1.58 -11.47 -21.62
N THR A 201 0.45 -11.14 -22.24
CA THR A 201 0.33 -9.95 -23.11
C THR A 201 0.60 -8.66 -22.35
N ARG A 202 -0.01 -8.50 -21.17
CA ARG A 202 0.19 -7.31 -20.31
C ARG A 202 1.62 -7.20 -19.77
N VAL A 203 2.23 -8.32 -19.37
CA VAL A 203 3.63 -8.36 -18.94
C VAL A 203 4.57 -7.96 -20.08
N ASN A 204 4.31 -8.43 -21.31
CA ASN A 204 5.12 -8.04 -22.47
C ASN A 204 4.95 -6.55 -22.78
N ALA A 205 3.75 -6.00 -22.68
CA ALA A 205 3.51 -4.57 -22.81
C ALA A 205 4.25 -3.75 -21.74
N PHE A 206 4.22 -4.20 -20.48
CA PHE A 206 4.98 -3.58 -19.40
C PHE A 206 6.49 -3.61 -19.68
N LYS A 207 7.04 -4.75 -20.13
CA LYS A 207 8.47 -4.86 -20.53
C LYS A 207 8.84 -3.92 -21.66
N ALA A 208 7.96 -3.70 -22.62
CA ALA A 208 8.18 -2.81 -23.75
C ALA A 208 8.07 -1.31 -23.41
N ALA A 209 7.47 -0.98 -22.25
CA ALA A 209 7.23 0.41 -21.86
C ALA A 209 8.41 1.08 -21.14
N PHE A 210 9.49 0.36 -20.84
CA PHE A 210 10.67 0.93 -20.17
C PHE A 210 11.34 2.01 -21.04
N PRO A 211 11.66 3.18 -20.47
CA PRO A 211 12.33 4.25 -21.19
C PRO A 211 13.78 3.88 -21.55
N SER A 212 14.37 4.65 -22.47
CA SER A 212 15.77 4.44 -22.88
C SER A 212 16.71 4.55 -21.67
N GLY A 213 17.60 3.57 -21.51
CA GLY A 213 18.55 3.49 -20.40
C GLY A 213 18.06 2.69 -19.19
N GLU A 214 16.77 2.37 -19.13
CA GLU A 214 16.20 1.47 -18.12
C GLU A 214 15.85 0.12 -18.74
N THR A 215 15.90 -0.94 -17.94
CA THR A 215 15.54 -2.27 -18.39
C THR A 215 14.70 -3.00 -17.36
N TYR A 216 13.82 -3.87 -17.84
CA TYR A 216 13.04 -4.75 -16.97
C TYR A 216 13.92 -5.58 -16.03
N ALA A 217 15.08 -6.08 -16.50
CA ALA A 217 16.01 -6.85 -15.68
C ALA A 217 16.59 -6.01 -14.52
N ASN A 218 16.98 -4.76 -14.79
CA ASN A 218 17.48 -3.85 -13.76
C ASN A 218 16.39 -3.51 -12.74
N PHE A 219 15.16 -3.29 -13.18
CA PHE A 219 14.01 -3.08 -12.30
C PHE A 219 13.83 -4.27 -11.34
N LEU A 220 13.78 -5.50 -11.87
CA LEU A 220 13.66 -6.69 -11.03
C LEU A 220 14.79 -6.81 -10.01
N GLN A 221 16.03 -6.58 -10.45
CA GLN A 221 17.20 -6.69 -9.58
C GLN A 221 17.22 -5.63 -8.47
N LYS A 222 16.97 -4.37 -8.81
CA LYS A 222 17.04 -3.25 -7.85
C LYS A 222 15.95 -3.34 -6.78
N ASP A 223 14.76 -3.74 -7.16
CA ASP A 223 13.61 -3.86 -6.25
C ASP A 223 13.46 -5.25 -5.65
N ASN A 224 14.42 -6.14 -5.90
CA ASN A 224 14.39 -7.53 -5.43
C ASN A 224 13.06 -8.23 -5.77
N LEU A 225 12.67 -8.15 -7.03
CA LEU A 225 11.45 -8.73 -7.58
C LEU A 225 11.78 -9.91 -8.50
N THR A 226 10.79 -10.75 -8.74
CA THR A 226 10.82 -11.82 -9.75
C THR A 226 9.80 -11.55 -10.86
N ASP A 227 9.91 -12.24 -12.00
CA ASP A 227 8.88 -12.18 -13.06
C ASP A 227 7.51 -12.65 -12.54
N ALA A 228 7.49 -13.57 -11.57
CA ALA A 228 6.27 -14.02 -10.91
C ALA A 228 5.58 -12.90 -10.11
N ASP A 229 6.35 -12.01 -9.46
CA ASP A 229 5.82 -10.87 -8.72
C ASP A 229 5.15 -9.86 -9.65
N VAL A 230 5.78 -9.58 -10.79
CA VAL A 230 5.20 -8.73 -11.84
C VAL A 230 3.93 -9.36 -12.43
N ARG A 231 3.93 -10.67 -12.68
CA ARG A 231 2.72 -11.39 -13.14
C ARG A 231 1.58 -11.31 -12.12
N ALA A 232 1.89 -11.44 -10.83
CA ALA A 232 0.92 -11.28 -9.76
C ALA A 232 0.33 -9.85 -9.74
N ALA A 233 1.19 -8.83 -9.87
CA ALA A 233 0.76 -7.43 -9.92
C ALA A 233 -0.11 -7.13 -11.15
N VAL A 234 0.30 -7.61 -12.32
CA VAL A 234 -0.47 -7.51 -13.57
C VAL A 234 -1.84 -8.19 -13.43
N SER A 235 -1.92 -9.33 -12.73
CA SER A 235 -3.19 -10.02 -12.53
C SER A 235 -4.16 -9.26 -11.63
N VAL A 236 -3.67 -8.47 -10.66
CA VAL A 236 -4.49 -7.53 -9.87
C VAL A 236 -5.19 -6.53 -10.80
N GLN A 237 -4.41 -5.87 -11.65
CA GLN A 237 -4.96 -4.88 -12.59
C GLN A 237 -5.92 -5.53 -13.60
N ALA A 238 -5.55 -6.69 -14.15
CA ALA A 238 -6.38 -7.40 -15.12
C ALA A 238 -7.73 -7.84 -14.53
N ARG A 239 -7.79 -8.30 -13.28
CA ARG A 239 -9.07 -8.62 -12.60
C ARG A 239 -9.94 -7.40 -12.44
N ARG A 240 -9.38 -6.26 -12.07
CA ARG A 240 -10.10 -4.99 -11.97
C ARG A 240 -10.71 -4.58 -13.29
N ASP A 241 -9.95 -4.65 -14.39
CA ASP A 241 -10.41 -4.32 -15.73
C ASP A 241 -11.53 -5.29 -16.21
N ASN A 242 -11.36 -6.60 -15.91
CA ASN A 242 -12.36 -7.61 -16.24
C ASN A 242 -13.66 -7.38 -15.45
N MET A 243 -13.55 -7.09 -14.14
CA MET A 243 -14.72 -6.78 -13.31
C MET A 243 -15.41 -5.49 -13.78
N GLN A 244 -14.65 -4.43 -14.09
CA GLN A 244 -15.18 -3.20 -14.69
C GLN A 244 -15.96 -3.50 -15.97
N THR A 245 -15.36 -4.27 -16.88
CA THR A 245 -15.99 -4.65 -18.15
C THR A 245 -17.27 -5.45 -17.93
N TYR A 246 -17.22 -6.41 -17.01
CA TYR A 246 -18.39 -7.22 -16.67
C TYR A 246 -19.52 -6.37 -16.09
N LEU A 247 -19.27 -5.57 -15.07
CA LEU A 247 -20.27 -4.71 -14.44
C LEU A 247 -20.87 -3.72 -15.44
N ALA A 248 -20.03 -3.11 -16.28
CA ALA A 248 -20.49 -2.21 -17.34
C ALA A 248 -21.40 -2.93 -18.37
N SER A 249 -21.15 -4.22 -18.64
CA SER A 249 -21.98 -5.01 -19.57
C SER A 249 -23.39 -5.28 -19.04
N LEU A 250 -23.58 -5.27 -17.71
CA LEU A 250 -24.88 -5.44 -17.08
C LEU A 250 -25.78 -4.21 -17.22
N LEU A 251 -25.20 -3.04 -17.49
CA LEU A 251 -25.92 -1.78 -17.62
C LEU A 251 -26.43 -1.62 -19.06
N VAL A 252 -27.73 -1.84 -19.24
CA VAL A 252 -28.40 -1.82 -20.55
C VAL A 252 -29.53 -0.78 -20.56
N THR A 253 -30.03 -0.46 -21.78
CA THR A 253 -31.20 0.41 -21.98
C THR A 253 -32.07 -0.13 -23.13
N PRO A 254 -33.39 -0.15 -23.02
CA PRO A 254 -34.18 0.19 -21.83
C PRO A 254 -33.99 -0.82 -20.70
N THR A 255 -34.25 -0.39 -19.45
CA THR A 255 -34.11 -1.26 -18.27
C THR A 255 -35.17 -0.89 -17.23
N ARG A 256 -35.38 -1.83 -16.27
CA ARG A 256 -36.19 -1.55 -15.08
C ARG A 256 -35.58 -0.38 -14.31
N GLN A 257 -36.41 0.62 -13.96
CA GLN A 257 -36.03 1.73 -13.11
C GLN A 257 -36.94 1.81 -11.88
N VAL A 258 -36.41 2.39 -10.81
CA VAL A 258 -37.13 2.61 -9.56
C VAL A 258 -37.27 4.11 -9.36
N HIS A 259 -38.48 4.58 -9.06
CA HIS A 259 -38.72 5.96 -8.63
C HIS A 259 -38.54 6.02 -7.13
N LEU A 260 -37.61 6.84 -6.66
CA LEU A 260 -37.21 6.94 -5.26
C LEU A 260 -37.37 8.35 -4.73
N ARG A 261 -37.59 8.46 -3.42
CA ARG A 261 -37.33 9.69 -2.66
C ARG A 261 -36.51 9.38 -1.43
N LEU A 262 -35.72 10.36 -0.96
CA LEU A 262 -34.87 10.20 0.21
C LEU A 262 -34.77 11.46 1.07
N ILE A 263 -34.45 11.28 2.35
CA ILE A 263 -34.06 12.32 3.28
C ILE A 263 -32.71 11.93 3.86
N GLN A 264 -31.68 12.70 3.54
CA GLN A 264 -30.30 12.44 3.95
C GLN A 264 -29.98 13.12 5.29
N THR A 265 -29.30 12.43 6.19
CA THR A 265 -28.87 12.94 7.49
C THR A 265 -27.42 12.55 7.78
N ASN A 266 -26.78 13.23 8.73
CA ASN A 266 -25.40 12.95 9.14
C ASN A 266 -25.30 11.92 10.29
N ASP A 267 -26.43 11.47 10.85
CA ASP A 267 -26.40 10.53 11.97
C ASP A 267 -27.59 9.56 11.97
N LYS A 268 -27.37 8.37 12.53
CA LYS A 268 -28.33 7.30 12.60
C LYS A 268 -29.56 7.63 13.45
N THR A 269 -29.39 8.44 14.48
CA THR A 269 -30.48 8.79 15.42
C THR A 269 -31.48 9.68 14.73
N SER A 270 -31.01 10.70 14.01
CA SER A 270 -31.84 11.58 13.18
C SER A 270 -32.58 10.80 12.10
N ALA A 271 -31.88 9.93 11.37
CA ALA A 271 -32.50 9.08 10.35
C ALA A 271 -33.63 8.20 10.92
N LYS A 272 -33.38 7.53 12.05
CA LYS A 272 -34.40 6.72 12.73
C LYS A 272 -35.60 7.53 13.26
N ALA A 273 -35.35 8.74 13.75
CA ALA A 273 -36.42 9.63 14.20
C ALA A 273 -37.32 10.06 13.03
N ILE A 274 -36.73 10.45 11.90
CA ILE A 274 -37.46 10.79 10.67
C ILE A 274 -38.24 9.58 10.17
N TYR A 275 -37.61 8.41 10.12
CA TYR A 275 -38.26 7.17 9.70
C TYR A 275 -39.47 6.85 10.59
N ALA A 276 -39.35 6.99 11.92
CA ALA A 276 -40.44 6.75 12.85
C ALA A 276 -41.59 7.79 12.70
N GLU A 277 -41.29 9.02 12.33
CA GLU A 277 -42.29 10.06 12.01
C GLU A 277 -43.02 9.72 10.69
N LEU A 278 -42.29 9.28 9.67
CA LEU A 278 -42.84 8.88 8.37
C LEU A 278 -43.65 7.58 8.42
N LEU A 279 -43.38 6.68 9.37
CA LEU A 279 -44.23 5.51 9.62
C LEU A 279 -45.62 5.89 10.17
N LYS A 280 -45.72 7.02 10.87
CA LYS A 280 -47.02 7.53 11.40
C LYS A 280 -47.78 8.30 10.32
N ASP A 281 -47.08 9.06 9.49
CA ASP A 281 -47.66 9.85 8.40
C ASP A 281 -46.69 9.89 7.22
N SER A 282 -46.89 9.02 6.23
CA SER A 282 -46.11 8.93 5.00
C SER A 282 -46.65 9.79 3.87
N SER A 283 -47.53 10.76 4.16
CA SER A 283 -48.11 11.67 3.17
C SER A 283 -47.02 12.50 2.48
N ASP A 284 -47.23 12.90 1.24
CA ASP A 284 -46.31 13.75 0.47
C ASP A 284 -46.07 15.10 1.15
N ALA A 285 -47.08 15.63 1.84
CA ALA A 285 -46.97 16.87 2.59
C ALA A 285 -45.98 16.74 3.77
N ASN A 286 -46.03 15.64 4.53
CA ASN A 286 -45.10 15.37 5.62
C ASN A 286 -43.69 15.05 5.12
N TRP A 287 -43.55 14.28 4.04
CA TRP A 287 -42.26 14.05 3.38
C TRP A 287 -41.63 15.36 2.95
N SER A 288 -42.37 16.22 2.24
CA SER A 288 -41.86 17.51 1.75
C SER A 288 -41.44 18.42 2.90
N LYS A 289 -42.21 18.44 4.00
CA LYS A 289 -41.85 19.19 5.19
C LYS A 289 -40.56 18.70 5.82
N LEU A 290 -40.43 17.38 6.04
CA LEU A 290 -39.25 16.78 6.65
C LEU A 290 -38.01 16.89 5.75
N ALA A 291 -38.13 16.65 4.45
CA ALA A 291 -37.07 16.84 3.49
C ALA A 291 -36.54 18.28 3.52
N LYS A 292 -37.42 19.26 3.45
CA LYS A 292 -37.06 20.69 3.49
C LYS A 292 -36.36 21.09 4.77
N GLN A 293 -36.80 20.56 5.92
CA GLN A 293 -36.31 20.94 7.24
C GLN A 293 -35.04 20.22 7.68
N LYS A 294 -34.87 18.94 7.27
CA LYS A 294 -33.91 18.03 7.89
C LYS A 294 -32.94 17.39 6.88
N SER A 295 -33.24 17.41 5.54
CA SER A 295 -32.38 16.78 4.59
C SER A 295 -31.12 17.59 4.31
N LEU A 296 -29.99 16.89 4.27
CA LEU A 296 -28.69 17.39 3.79
C LEU A 296 -28.61 17.39 2.26
N ASP A 297 -29.48 16.63 1.56
CA ASP A 297 -29.55 16.63 0.10
C ASP A 297 -30.02 17.99 -0.41
N VAL A 298 -29.09 18.78 -0.92
CA VAL A 298 -29.34 20.15 -1.37
C VAL A 298 -30.29 20.20 -2.56
N ASN A 299 -30.25 19.19 -3.41
CA ASN A 299 -31.03 19.13 -4.65
C ASN A 299 -32.44 18.58 -4.38
N GLY A 300 -32.57 17.51 -3.59
CA GLY A 300 -33.84 16.84 -3.34
C GLY A 300 -34.71 17.53 -2.27
N LYS A 301 -34.12 18.22 -1.29
CA LYS A 301 -34.88 18.79 -0.16
C LYS A 301 -36.04 19.71 -0.54
N ASN A 302 -35.92 20.44 -1.65
CA ASN A 302 -36.96 21.39 -2.11
C ASN A 302 -38.07 20.75 -2.93
N VAL A 303 -37.86 19.50 -3.37
CA VAL A 303 -38.82 18.70 -4.15
C VAL A 303 -39.36 17.49 -3.36
N GLY A 304 -39.34 17.57 -2.04
CA GLY A 304 -39.83 16.51 -1.18
C GLY A 304 -38.94 15.28 -1.09
N GLY A 305 -37.66 15.43 -1.41
CA GLY A 305 -36.68 14.35 -1.46
C GLY A 305 -36.71 13.53 -2.77
N ASP A 306 -37.54 13.90 -3.74
CA ASP A 306 -37.71 13.14 -4.99
C ASP A 306 -36.40 13.08 -5.79
N GLN A 307 -35.94 11.87 -6.08
CA GLN A 307 -34.74 11.57 -6.86
C GLN A 307 -35.08 11.21 -8.32
N GLY A 308 -36.38 11.17 -8.65
CA GLY A 308 -36.87 10.72 -9.94
C GLY A 308 -36.66 9.23 -10.18
N TRP A 309 -36.59 8.87 -11.45
CA TRP A 309 -36.36 7.49 -11.89
C TRP A 309 -34.87 7.18 -11.88
N VAL A 310 -34.44 6.29 -10.99
CA VAL A 310 -33.05 5.91 -10.77
C VAL A 310 -32.77 4.60 -11.52
N PRO A 311 -31.90 4.60 -12.55
CA PRO A 311 -31.50 3.37 -13.23
C PRO A 311 -30.52 2.53 -12.39
N PRO A 312 -30.41 1.21 -12.65
CA PRO A 312 -29.40 0.38 -12.00
C PRO A 312 -27.97 0.94 -12.22
N GLY A 313 -27.10 0.83 -11.21
CA GLY A 313 -25.70 1.27 -11.30
C GLY A 313 -25.52 2.79 -11.23
N THR A 314 -26.54 3.54 -10.83
CA THR A 314 -26.48 4.99 -10.61
C THR A 314 -26.89 5.34 -9.16
N GLY A 315 -26.50 6.53 -8.71
CA GLY A 315 -26.78 6.98 -7.35
C GLY A 315 -25.95 6.23 -6.30
N ASP A 316 -26.46 6.14 -5.09
CA ASP A 316 -25.82 5.38 -4.00
C ASP A 316 -26.01 3.87 -4.20
N TYR A 317 -24.93 3.10 -4.02
CA TYR A 317 -24.94 1.66 -4.24
C TYR A 317 -25.85 0.91 -3.24
N LEU A 318 -25.80 1.29 -1.95
CA LEU A 318 -26.59 0.62 -0.92
C LEU A 318 -28.09 0.89 -1.08
N ILE A 319 -28.45 2.11 -1.51
CA ILE A 319 -29.81 2.47 -1.90
C ILE A 319 -30.25 1.62 -3.08
N GLY A 320 -29.40 1.53 -4.13
CA GLY A 320 -29.67 0.69 -5.31
C GLY A 320 -29.83 -0.78 -4.95
N LYS A 321 -28.89 -1.34 -4.16
CA LYS A 321 -28.94 -2.73 -3.67
C LYS A 321 -30.25 -3.04 -2.95
N TRP A 322 -30.72 -2.12 -2.08
CA TRP A 322 -31.98 -2.27 -1.39
C TRP A 322 -33.19 -2.11 -2.33
N ALA A 323 -33.22 -1.07 -3.17
CA ALA A 323 -34.36 -0.73 -4.01
C ALA A 323 -34.64 -1.76 -5.12
N TYR A 324 -33.58 -2.40 -5.63
CA TYR A 324 -33.64 -3.43 -6.67
C TYR A 324 -33.75 -4.85 -6.10
N ALA A 325 -33.73 -5.03 -4.80
CA ALA A 325 -33.91 -6.35 -4.17
C ALA A 325 -35.27 -6.96 -4.56
N SER A 326 -35.31 -8.29 -4.68
CA SER A 326 -36.54 -9.00 -4.98
C SER A 326 -37.61 -8.78 -3.91
N GLY A 327 -38.88 -8.68 -4.28
CA GLY A 327 -39.99 -8.49 -3.37
C GLY A 327 -40.23 -7.04 -2.93
N ARG A 328 -39.48 -6.06 -3.41
CA ARG A 328 -39.76 -4.64 -3.14
C ARG A 328 -41.07 -4.21 -3.81
N THR A 329 -41.86 -3.44 -3.02
CA THR A 329 -43.16 -2.90 -3.43
C THR A 329 -43.15 -1.36 -3.32
N VAL A 330 -44.13 -0.74 -3.98
CA VAL A 330 -44.41 0.70 -3.81
C VAL A 330 -44.72 1.00 -2.36
N ASN A 331 -44.23 2.12 -1.85
CA ASN A 331 -44.27 2.58 -0.48
C ASN A 331 -43.35 1.83 0.50
N ASP A 332 -42.58 0.83 0.08
CA ASP A 332 -41.53 0.28 0.92
C ASP A 332 -40.57 1.40 1.33
N MET A 333 -40.19 1.40 2.62
CA MET A 333 -39.36 2.44 3.22
C MET A 333 -38.33 1.81 4.17
N THR A 334 -37.15 2.39 4.24
CA THR A 334 -36.09 1.94 5.16
C THR A 334 -35.13 3.06 5.51
N VAL A 335 -34.25 2.78 6.47
CA VAL A 335 -33.04 3.57 6.75
C VAL A 335 -31.84 2.81 6.19
N ILE A 336 -31.12 3.41 5.25
CA ILE A 336 -29.88 2.87 4.67
C ILE A 336 -28.71 3.28 5.57
N ALA A 337 -27.78 2.35 5.77
CA ALA A 337 -26.52 2.58 6.47
C ALA A 337 -25.65 3.62 5.75
N PRO A 338 -24.69 4.25 6.43
CA PRO A 338 -23.89 5.30 5.83
C PRO A 338 -23.11 4.78 4.63
N ASP A 339 -23.11 5.60 3.60
CA ASP A 339 -22.16 5.51 2.48
C ASP A 339 -20.72 5.91 2.91
N ALA A 340 -19.82 6.02 1.95
CA ALA A 340 -18.45 6.47 2.18
C ALA A 340 -18.35 7.90 2.78
N ASN A 341 -19.42 8.72 2.70
CA ASN A 341 -19.48 10.08 3.24
C ASN A 341 -20.02 10.09 4.69
N GLY A 342 -20.42 8.94 5.23
CA GLY A 342 -20.94 8.82 6.58
C GLY A 342 -22.41 9.27 6.73
N THR A 343 -23.14 9.48 5.63
CA THR A 343 -24.52 9.94 5.64
C THR A 343 -25.50 8.76 5.73
N TYR A 344 -26.61 8.96 6.43
CA TYR A 344 -27.72 8.01 6.56
C TYR A 344 -28.91 8.51 5.74
N ASP A 345 -29.54 7.63 4.97
CA ASP A 345 -30.65 7.96 4.11
C ASP A 345 -31.94 7.25 4.56
N VAL A 346 -33.00 8.02 4.75
CA VAL A 346 -34.37 7.48 4.84
C VAL A 346 -34.90 7.44 3.41
N VAL A 347 -35.14 6.25 2.89
CA VAL A 347 -35.50 6.03 1.47
C VAL A 347 -36.89 5.42 1.36
N GLN A 348 -37.64 5.84 0.33
CA GLN A 348 -38.94 5.24 -0.02
C GLN A 348 -39.01 4.97 -1.53
N VAL A 349 -39.63 3.85 -1.89
CA VAL A 349 -40.02 3.51 -3.26
C VAL A 349 -41.34 4.18 -3.61
N LEU A 350 -41.34 5.01 -4.68
CA LEU A 350 -42.53 5.66 -5.20
C LEU A 350 -43.15 4.89 -6.37
N GLY A 351 -42.36 4.12 -7.11
CA GLY A 351 -42.82 3.37 -8.29
C GLY A 351 -41.77 2.52 -8.95
N PHE A 352 -42.22 1.67 -9.85
CA PHE A 352 -41.39 0.85 -10.73
C PHE A 352 -41.83 1.02 -12.17
N ASP A 353 -40.86 1.22 -13.06
CA ASP A 353 -41.04 1.14 -14.50
C ASP A 353 -40.21 -0.04 -15.02
N PRO A 354 -40.83 -1.06 -15.60
CA PRO A 354 -40.11 -2.27 -16.01
C PRO A 354 -39.19 -2.06 -17.21
N SER A 355 -39.38 -1.01 -18.01
CA SER A 355 -38.68 -0.85 -19.31
C SER A 355 -38.55 0.62 -19.71
N ARG A 356 -37.82 1.39 -18.88
CA ARG A 356 -37.58 2.82 -19.12
C ARG A 356 -36.24 3.05 -19.81
N VAL A 357 -36.24 3.96 -20.80
CA VAL A 357 -34.99 4.36 -21.48
C VAL A 357 -34.11 5.16 -20.52
N VAL A 358 -32.81 4.81 -20.46
CA VAL A 358 -31.79 5.59 -19.78
C VAL A 358 -31.14 6.56 -20.73
N ALA A 359 -30.99 7.83 -20.36
CA ALA A 359 -30.29 8.82 -21.17
C ALA A 359 -28.86 8.35 -21.51
N ALA A 360 -28.43 8.57 -22.75
CA ALA A 360 -27.13 8.09 -23.24
C ALA A 360 -25.94 8.57 -22.38
N THR A 361 -25.97 9.83 -21.95
CA THR A 361 -24.96 10.41 -21.05
C THR A 361 -24.93 9.72 -19.69
N THR A 362 -26.09 9.48 -19.09
CA THR A 362 -26.23 8.77 -17.81
C THR A 362 -25.71 7.33 -17.92
N LEU A 363 -26.12 6.62 -18.99
CA LEU A 363 -25.68 5.25 -19.22
C LEU A 363 -24.16 5.16 -19.43
N SER A 364 -23.59 6.08 -20.22
CA SER A 364 -22.15 6.14 -20.46
C SER A 364 -21.38 6.40 -19.16
N ALA A 365 -21.82 7.36 -18.35
CA ALA A 365 -21.23 7.66 -17.06
C ALA A 365 -21.34 6.47 -16.09
N ALA A 366 -22.51 5.83 -16.00
CA ALA A 366 -22.71 4.65 -15.18
C ALA A 366 -21.79 3.50 -15.60
N LYS A 367 -21.65 3.24 -16.91
CA LYS A 367 -20.73 2.22 -17.44
C LYS A 367 -19.27 2.54 -17.12
N SER A 368 -18.82 3.77 -17.27
CA SER A 368 -17.45 4.18 -16.96
C SER A 368 -17.12 4.03 -15.47
N ASN A 369 -18.10 4.24 -14.60
CA ASN A 369 -17.94 4.21 -13.15
C ASN A 369 -18.41 2.88 -12.51
N ALA A 370 -18.72 1.84 -13.29
CA ALA A 370 -19.39 0.65 -12.79
C ALA A 370 -18.59 -0.06 -11.67
N LEU A 371 -17.28 -0.19 -11.84
CA LEU A 371 -16.42 -0.79 -10.81
C LEU A 371 -16.31 0.10 -9.56
N SER A 372 -16.05 1.39 -9.72
CA SER A 372 -15.93 2.31 -8.57
C SER A 372 -17.23 2.43 -7.79
N HIS A 373 -18.38 2.41 -8.47
CA HIS A 373 -19.70 2.38 -7.85
C HIS A 373 -19.90 1.09 -7.01
N TRP A 374 -19.57 -0.06 -7.58
CA TRP A 374 -19.66 -1.35 -6.88
C TRP A 374 -18.71 -1.40 -5.68
N LEU A 375 -17.43 -1.01 -5.87
CA LEU A 375 -16.43 -0.99 -4.81
C LEU A 375 -16.77 -0.02 -3.67
N GLY A 376 -17.35 1.13 -3.99
CA GLY A 376 -17.85 2.07 -3.00
C GLY A 376 -18.89 1.44 -2.09
N GLY A 377 -19.78 0.66 -2.67
CA GLY A 377 -20.80 -0.09 -1.94
C GLY A 377 -20.23 -1.24 -1.12
N GLU A 378 -19.35 -2.05 -1.69
CA GLU A 378 -18.77 -3.18 -0.95
C GLU A 378 -17.90 -2.72 0.23
N ARG A 379 -17.20 -1.58 0.11
CA ARG A 379 -16.47 -0.98 1.24
C ARG A 379 -17.39 -0.42 2.32
N GLY A 380 -18.54 0.12 1.95
CA GLY A 380 -19.55 0.67 2.87
C GLY A 380 -20.46 -0.40 3.46
N ASP A 381 -20.45 -1.62 2.93
CA ASP A 381 -21.31 -2.70 3.44
C ASP A 381 -20.80 -3.13 4.84
N PRO A 382 -21.64 -3.01 5.91
CA PRO A 382 -21.24 -3.39 7.25
C PRO A 382 -20.96 -4.90 7.43
N ASN A 383 -21.28 -5.71 6.42
CA ASN A 383 -20.94 -7.14 6.41
C ASN A 383 -19.51 -7.38 5.93
N ASN A 384 -18.89 -6.43 5.26
CA ASN A 384 -17.49 -6.50 4.82
C ASN A 384 -16.59 -5.84 5.87
N HIS A 385 -15.84 -6.63 6.64
CA HIS A 385 -14.98 -6.11 7.71
C HIS A 385 -13.60 -5.76 7.16
N VAL A 386 -13.47 -4.56 6.57
CA VAL A 386 -12.21 -4.01 6.11
C VAL A 386 -11.56 -3.18 7.21
N THR A 387 -10.42 -3.62 7.74
CA THR A 387 -9.66 -2.83 8.72
C THR A 387 -8.96 -1.65 8.03
N SER A 388 -8.76 -0.56 8.76
CA SER A 388 -7.97 0.56 8.25
C SER A 388 -6.51 0.11 8.04
N PRO A 389 -5.86 0.52 6.93
CA PRO A 389 -4.46 0.23 6.70
C PRO A 389 -3.55 0.83 7.77
N ASP A 390 -2.50 0.09 8.17
CA ASP A 390 -1.46 0.64 9.04
C ASP A 390 -0.62 1.67 8.27
N GLN A 391 -0.83 2.95 8.56
CA GLN A 391 -0.18 4.07 7.87
C GLN A 391 1.35 4.07 8.05
N ASN A 392 1.86 3.59 9.20
CA ASN A 392 3.29 3.51 9.44
C ASN A 392 3.94 2.46 8.52
N MET A 393 3.24 1.36 8.24
CA MET A 393 3.72 0.35 7.31
C MET A 393 3.66 0.83 5.85
N LEU A 394 2.64 1.61 5.48
CA LEU A 394 2.52 2.15 4.12
C LEU A 394 3.68 3.09 3.76
N THR A 395 4.16 3.88 4.73
CA THR A 395 5.23 4.87 4.53
C THR A 395 6.61 4.37 4.97
N ASP A 396 6.73 3.13 5.41
CA ASP A 396 8.01 2.53 5.81
C ASP A 396 8.99 2.53 4.62
N THR A 397 10.17 3.09 4.83
CA THR A 397 11.22 3.18 3.79
C THR A 397 11.62 1.83 3.22
N ARG A 398 11.48 0.74 3.99
CA ARG A 398 11.73 -0.64 3.52
C ARG A 398 10.75 -1.10 2.46
N ASN A 399 9.59 -0.46 2.36
CA ASN A 399 8.56 -0.77 1.38
C ASN A 399 8.67 0.08 0.12
N MET A 400 9.46 1.17 0.18
CA MET A 400 9.59 2.06 -0.96
C MET A 400 10.40 1.41 -2.07
N PRO A 401 10.00 1.59 -3.34
CA PRO A 401 10.77 1.10 -4.47
C PRO A 401 12.11 1.83 -4.57
N VAL A 402 13.12 1.10 -5.01
CA VAL A 402 14.44 1.68 -5.31
C VAL A 402 14.44 2.32 -6.70
N THR A 403 13.63 1.78 -7.60
CA THR A 403 13.49 2.27 -8.98
C THR A 403 12.03 2.17 -9.42
N PRO A 404 11.41 3.25 -9.84
CA PRO A 404 11.92 4.62 -9.78
C PRO A 404 11.91 5.16 -8.35
N ASP A 405 12.84 6.07 -8.05
CA ASP A 405 12.87 6.75 -6.75
C ASP A 405 11.68 7.72 -6.66
N LEU A 406 10.79 7.49 -5.71
CA LEU A 406 9.60 8.33 -5.49
C LEU A 406 9.93 9.74 -4.99
N ASN A 407 11.17 9.98 -4.56
CA ASN A 407 11.67 11.29 -4.17
C ASN A 407 12.49 11.97 -5.27
N ALA A 408 12.69 11.32 -6.42
CA ALA A 408 13.38 11.93 -7.54
C ALA A 408 12.62 13.15 -8.05
N THR A 409 13.35 14.22 -8.31
CA THR A 409 12.81 15.40 -9.01
C THR A 409 12.42 14.97 -10.42
N LEU A 410 11.15 15.05 -10.75
CA LEU A 410 10.67 14.79 -12.10
C LEU A 410 11.35 15.75 -13.09
N PRO A 411 11.62 15.34 -14.34
CA PRO A 411 12.20 16.22 -15.33
C PRO A 411 11.33 17.49 -15.48
N ASN A 412 11.98 18.64 -15.47
CA ASN A 412 11.30 19.93 -15.51
C ASN A 412 10.42 20.04 -16.76
N GLU A 413 9.11 20.17 -16.60
CA GLU A 413 8.09 20.20 -17.65
C GLU A 413 8.21 21.38 -18.64
N ASN A 414 9.01 22.40 -18.30
CA ASN A 414 9.27 23.54 -19.14
C ASN A 414 10.71 23.44 -19.66
N PRO A 415 10.96 22.81 -20.82
CA PRO A 415 12.19 23.12 -21.53
C PRO A 415 12.13 24.63 -21.81
N THR A 416 12.99 25.38 -21.11
CA THR A 416 13.22 26.79 -21.47
C THR A 416 13.42 26.84 -22.99
N PRO A 417 12.62 27.64 -23.72
CA PRO A 417 12.82 27.78 -25.15
C PRO A 417 14.28 28.20 -25.35
N PRO A 418 15.00 27.64 -26.34
CA PRO A 418 16.36 28.05 -26.60
C PRO A 418 16.34 29.56 -26.73
N THR A 419 17.09 30.23 -25.88
CA THR A 419 17.33 31.67 -25.98
C THR A 419 17.87 31.88 -27.39
N THR A 420 17.03 32.37 -28.29
CA THR A 420 17.46 32.90 -29.58
C THR A 420 18.44 34.01 -29.24
N GLY A 421 19.71 33.69 -29.28
CA GLY A 421 20.77 34.70 -29.26
C GLY A 421 20.44 35.67 -30.39
N GLY A 422 20.05 36.87 -30.04
CA GLY A 422 19.94 37.97 -30.98
C GLY A 422 21.28 38.27 -31.58
N PRO A 423 21.30 38.85 -32.79
CA PRO A 423 22.48 39.12 -33.57
C PRO A 423 23.46 40.08 -32.88
#